data_b64711cf01e5e700a46f2ff5a9c7a492
#
_entry.id   b64711cf01e5e700a46f2ff5a9c7a492
#
_cell.length_a   1.000
_cell.length_b   1.000
_cell.length_c   1.000
_cell.angle_alpha   90.00
_cell.angle_beta   90.00
_cell.angle_gamma   90.00
#
_symmetry.space_group_name_H-M   'P 1'
#
loop_
_entity.id
_entity.type
_entity.pdbx_description
1 polymer ?
#
loop_
_entity_poly.entity_id
_entity_poly.type
_entity_poly.pdbx_seq_one_letter_code
_entity_poly.pdbx_strand_id
1 'polypeptide(L)'
;MSTSLILIYLFEVPPNFSHSHKYIYISQQKIGSKRVSREETMKLLLVIFVVHAIFIPCFSFDVPGKDLPLTLDYYKSTCPTVFDVIKKEMECIVKEDPRNAAIVIRLHFHDCFVQGCDASVLLDETETLQGEKKASPNINSLKGYEIVDRIKNIIESECPGVVSCADLLTISARDATILVGGPYWDVPVGRKDSKTASYELAATNLPTPEEGLVSIISKFYYQGLSVEDMVALVGAHTIGKAQCRNFRSRIYGDFGVTSALNPVSETYLASLRELCPEISGEGDSNVTAMDNVTPNLFDNSIYHTLLKGEGLLNSDQEMYTSMFGIQTRRIVSKYAEDPVAFFEQFSKSMVKMGNILNSKSLVDGEVRKNCRFVNT
;
A
#
# COMPACT_ATOMS: atom_id res chain seq x y z
N MET A 1 -45.42 14.09 -11.43
CA MET A 1 -44.20 13.54 -10.84
C MET A 1 -44.39 12.04 -10.70
N SER A 2 -43.66 11.26 -11.46
CA SER A 2 -43.76 9.80 -11.51
C SER A 2 -42.83 9.22 -10.43
N THR A 3 -43.39 8.57 -9.44
CA THR A 3 -42.64 7.89 -8.37
C THR A 3 -42.30 6.49 -8.86
N SER A 4 -41.01 6.19 -8.99
CA SER A 4 -40.53 4.85 -9.32
C SER A 4 -40.22 4.08 -8.03
N LEU A 5 -40.78 2.88 -7.90
CA LEU A 5 -40.43 1.94 -6.83
C LEU A 5 -39.27 1.08 -7.25
N ILE A 6 -38.23 1.05 -6.45
CA ILE A 6 -37.06 0.19 -6.66
C ILE A 6 -37.26 -1.08 -5.84
N LEU A 7 -37.40 -2.22 -6.48
CA LEU A 7 -37.41 -3.53 -5.85
C LEU A 7 -36.01 -4.14 -5.92
N ILE A 8 -35.46 -4.48 -4.77
CA ILE A 8 -34.17 -5.16 -4.63
C ILE A 8 -34.44 -6.65 -4.37
N TYR A 9 -33.98 -7.50 -5.27
CA TYR A 9 -34.03 -8.95 -5.08
C TYR A 9 -32.63 -9.47 -4.73
N LEU A 10 -32.55 -10.22 -3.62
CA LEU A 10 -31.36 -10.98 -3.23
C LEU A 10 -31.56 -12.43 -3.64
N PHE A 11 -30.71 -12.93 -4.51
CA PHE A 11 -30.66 -14.34 -4.86
C PHE A 11 -29.44 -15.01 -4.25
N GLU A 12 -29.66 -16.11 -3.52
CA GLU A 12 -28.62 -17.03 -3.11
C GLU A 12 -28.43 -18.09 -4.19
N VAL A 13 -27.18 -18.28 -4.62
CA VAL A 13 -26.79 -19.35 -5.58
C VAL A 13 -26.42 -20.59 -4.77
N PRO A 14 -26.85 -21.80 -5.18
CA PRO A 14 -26.54 -23.03 -4.45
C PRO A 14 -25.04 -23.36 -4.42
N PRO A 15 -24.57 -24.17 -3.44
CA PRO A 15 -23.18 -24.24 -2.97
C PRO A 15 -22.20 -25.03 -3.83
N ASN A 16 -22.30 -24.98 -5.17
CA ASN A 16 -21.39 -25.73 -6.06
C ASN A 16 -20.43 -24.87 -6.90
N PHE A 17 -20.34 -23.56 -6.60
CA PHE A 17 -19.30 -22.69 -7.18
C PHE A 17 -18.47 -22.07 -6.06
N SER A 18 -17.17 -22.28 -6.08
CA SER A 18 -16.22 -21.68 -5.16
C SER A 18 -16.14 -20.18 -5.43
N HIS A 19 -16.62 -19.40 -4.53
CA HIS A 19 -16.79 -17.95 -4.39
C HIS A 19 -18.24 -17.49 -4.52
N SER A 20 -18.88 -17.24 -3.37
CA SER A 20 -20.20 -16.64 -3.33
C SER A 20 -20.10 -15.13 -3.62
N HIS A 21 -20.34 -14.75 -4.87
CA HIS A 21 -20.61 -13.37 -5.22
C HIS A 21 -22.10 -13.10 -5.09
N LYS A 22 -22.47 -12.16 -4.22
CA LYS A 22 -23.85 -11.63 -4.15
C LYS A 22 -24.01 -10.56 -5.21
N TYR A 23 -24.86 -10.81 -6.21
CA TYR A 23 -25.22 -9.80 -7.21
C TYR A 23 -26.50 -9.08 -6.79
N ILE A 24 -26.49 -7.75 -6.85
CA ILE A 24 -27.67 -6.92 -6.66
C ILE A 24 -28.24 -6.60 -8.04
N TYR A 25 -29.45 -7.06 -8.31
CA TYR A 25 -30.17 -6.71 -9.51
C TYR A 25 -31.18 -5.63 -9.19
N ILE A 26 -31.11 -4.49 -9.89
CA ILE A 26 -32.04 -3.38 -9.74
C ILE A 26 -32.97 -3.40 -10.96
N SER A 27 -34.27 -3.68 -10.74
CA SER A 27 -35.28 -3.59 -11.78
C SER A 27 -36.17 -2.37 -11.54
N GLN A 28 -36.33 -1.54 -12.56
CA GLN A 28 -37.31 -0.45 -12.55
C GLN A 28 -38.61 -0.93 -13.19
N GLN A 29 -39.70 -1.01 -12.42
CA GLN A 29 -41.03 -1.16 -12.95
C GLN A 29 -41.81 0.16 -12.83
N LYS A 30 -42.47 0.57 -13.93
CA LYS A 30 -43.42 1.67 -13.94
C LYS A 30 -44.74 1.18 -13.33
N ILE A 31 -45.11 1.75 -12.19
CA ILE A 31 -46.41 1.49 -11.56
C ILE A 31 -47.36 2.65 -11.87
N GLY A 32 -48.54 2.31 -12.35
CA GLY A 32 -49.60 3.26 -12.60
C GLY A 32 -50.07 3.96 -11.32
N SER A 33 -50.43 5.24 -11.45
CA SER A 33 -50.80 6.17 -10.40
C SER A 33 -51.97 5.67 -9.55
N LYS A 34 -51.68 4.99 -8.41
CA LYS A 34 -52.59 4.98 -7.25
C LYS A 34 -51.95 5.80 -6.14
N ARG A 35 -52.68 6.78 -5.61
CA ARG A 35 -52.26 7.56 -4.45
C ARG A 35 -52.16 6.63 -3.23
N VAL A 36 -50.93 6.30 -2.86
CA VAL A 36 -50.64 5.61 -1.58
C VAL A 36 -50.84 6.63 -0.46
N SER A 37 -51.60 6.28 0.58
CA SER A 37 -51.83 7.16 1.70
C SER A 37 -50.54 7.35 2.51
N ARG A 38 -50.41 8.51 3.18
CA ARG A 38 -49.29 8.84 4.04
C ARG A 38 -49.05 7.79 5.15
N GLU A 39 -50.12 7.15 5.57
CA GLU A 39 -50.15 6.12 6.59
C GLU A 39 -49.57 4.77 6.08
N GLU A 40 -49.89 4.40 4.83
CA GLU A 40 -49.33 3.20 4.21
C GLU A 40 -47.84 3.35 3.91
N THR A 41 -47.41 4.57 3.53
CA THR A 41 -45.98 4.87 3.32
C THR A 41 -45.21 4.78 4.65
N MET A 42 -45.78 5.29 5.76
CA MET A 42 -45.16 5.18 7.08
C MET A 42 -45.08 3.74 7.58
N LYS A 43 -46.12 2.93 7.37
CA LYS A 43 -46.11 1.50 7.73
C LYS A 43 -45.07 0.73 6.94
N LEU A 44 -44.90 1.02 5.63
CA LEU A 44 -43.89 0.41 4.78
C LEU A 44 -42.47 0.79 5.21
N LEU A 45 -42.24 2.06 5.55
CA LEU A 45 -40.94 2.52 6.06
C LEU A 45 -40.61 1.91 7.43
N LEU A 46 -41.60 1.73 8.30
CA LEU A 46 -41.44 1.07 9.60
C LEU A 46 -41.10 -0.41 9.44
N VAL A 47 -41.73 -1.11 8.51
CA VAL A 47 -41.42 -2.51 8.19
C VAL A 47 -40.02 -2.65 7.61
N ILE A 48 -39.61 -1.76 6.72
CA ILE A 48 -38.27 -1.74 6.18
C ILE A 48 -37.22 -1.48 7.27
N PHE A 49 -37.53 -0.55 8.21
CA PHE A 49 -36.63 -0.24 9.33
C PHE A 49 -36.53 -1.41 10.32
N VAL A 50 -37.63 -2.09 10.62
CA VAL A 50 -37.66 -3.27 11.50
C VAL A 50 -36.94 -4.46 10.84
N VAL A 51 -37.15 -4.69 9.55
CA VAL A 51 -36.48 -5.74 8.81
C VAL A 51 -34.94 -5.46 8.73
N HIS A 52 -34.52 -4.21 8.53
CA HIS A 52 -33.10 -3.84 8.58
C HIS A 52 -32.52 -3.98 10.01
N ALA A 53 -33.28 -3.66 11.05
CA ALA A 53 -32.85 -3.81 12.45
C ALA A 53 -32.73 -5.29 12.89
N ILE A 54 -33.55 -6.19 12.31
CA ILE A 54 -33.53 -7.62 12.62
C ILE A 54 -32.52 -8.37 11.77
N PHE A 55 -32.20 -7.87 10.56
CA PHE A 55 -31.23 -8.47 9.62
C PHE A 55 -29.89 -7.75 9.54
N ILE A 56 -29.59 -6.84 10.48
CA ILE A 56 -28.18 -6.57 10.80
C ILE A 56 -27.77 -7.73 11.73
N PRO A 57 -27.22 -8.85 11.24
CA PRO A 57 -26.45 -9.68 12.12
C PRO A 57 -25.39 -8.70 12.64
N CYS A 58 -25.20 -8.62 13.95
CA CYS A 58 -23.92 -8.25 14.51
C CYS A 58 -22.91 -9.26 13.91
N PHE A 59 -22.44 -8.96 12.71
CA PHE A 59 -21.13 -9.39 12.30
C PHE A 59 -20.22 -8.59 13.22
N SER A 60 -20.01 -9.12 14.42
CA SER A 60 -18.71 -8.99 15.03
C SER A 60 -17.77 -9.48 13.93
N PHE A 61 -17.16 -8.55 13.21
CA PHE A 61 -15.87 -8.80 12.62
C PHE A 61 -15.03 -9.13 13.85
N ASP A 62 -14.89 -10.41 14.15
CA ASP A 62 -13.72 -10.88 14.84
C ASP A 62 -12.54 -10.41 13.98
N VAL A 63 -12.08 -9.21 14.31
CA VAL A 63 -10.73 -8.81 13.92
C VAL A 63 -9.88 -9.94 14.51
N PRO A 64 -9.15 -10.70 13.68
CA PRO A 64 -8.23 -11.70 14.19
C PRO A 64 -7.12 -10.92 14.90
N GLY A 65 -7.32 -10.57 16.15
CA GLY A 65 -6.44 -9.80 17.02
C GLY A 65 -6.14 -10.53 18.31
N LYS A 66 -6.42 -11.83 18.33
CA LYS A 66 -5.95 -12.71 19.40
C LYS A 66 -4.82 -13.55 18.83
N ASP A 67 -3.64 -13.30 19.38
CA ASP A 67 -2.39 -14.03 19.14
C ASP A 67 -1.80 -13.80 17.75
N LEU A 68 -1.37 -12.56 17.48
CA LEU A 68 -0.40 -12.34 16.41
C LEU A 68 0.82 -13.20 16.77
N PRO A 69 1.24 -14.16 15.93
CA PRO A 69 2.38 -15.05 16.23
C PRO A 69 3.71 -14.30 16.18
N LEU A 70 3.67 -12.98 15.95
CA LEU A 70 4.83 -12.11 15.86
C LEU A 70 5.20 -11.57 17.24
N THR A 71 6.47 -11.71 17.61
CA THR A 71 7.01 -11.18 18.86
C THR A 71 8.31 -10.42 18.61
N LEU A 72 8.74 -9.62 19.60
CA LEU A 72 10.01 -8.89 19.49
C LEU A 72 11.22 -9.79 19.79
N ASP A 73 11.01 -10.92 20.40
CA ASP A 73 12.05 -11.83 20.91
C ASP A 73 12.09 -13.19 20.20
N TYR A 74 11.38 -13.34 19.08
CA TYR A 74 11.26 -14.59 18.32
C TYR A 74 12.62 -15.23 18.01
N TYR A 75 13.61 -14.44 17.64
CA TYR A 75 14.96 -14.90 17.28
C TYR A 75 15.95 -14.89 18.46
N LYS A 76 15.52 -14.51 19.68
CA LYS A 76 16.40 -14.34 20.84
C LYS A 76 17.28 -15.56 21.15
N SER A 77 16.74 -16.76 20.97
CA SER A 77 17.46 -18.01 21.23
C SER A 77 18.07 -18.67 19.99
N THR A 78 17.49 -18.42 18.81
CA THR A 78 17.82 -19.12 17.56
C THR A 78 18.78 -18.33 16.65
N CYS A 79 18.71 -17.00 16.68
CA CYS A 79 19.61 -16.10 15.96
C CYS A 79 19.67 -14.72 16.67
N PRO A 80 20.34 -14.63 17.86
CA PRO A 80 20.31 -13.42 18.69
C PRO A 80 20.95 -12.19 18.02
N THR A 81 21.79 -12.39 17.02
CA THR A 81 22.52 -11.35 16.29
C THR A 81 21.77 -10.80 15.07
N VAL A 82 20.58 -11.34 14.72
CA VAL A 82 19.89 -11.05 13.46
C VAL A 82 19.69 -9.56 13.20
N PHE A 83 19.25 -8.80 14.20
CA PHE A 83 19.02 -7.36 14.06
C PHE A 83 20.31 -6.58 13.82
N ASP A 84 21.40 -6.95 14.53
CA ASP A 84 22.70 -6.28 14.40
C ASP A 84 23.34 -6.57 13.05
N VAL A 85 23.22 -7.81 12.57
CA VAL A 85 23.78 -8.24 11.27
C VAL A 85 23.06 -7.51 10.12
N ILE A 86 21.71 -7.48 10.13
CA ILE A 86 20.94 -6.77 9.11
C ILE A 86 21.26 -5.28 9.14
N LYS A 87 21.26 -4.66 10.33
CA LYS A 87 21.58 -3.24 10.49
C LYS A 87 22.96 -2.90 9.91
N LYS A 88 23.98 -3.65 10.30
CA LYS A 88 25.37 -3.42 9.82
C LYS A 88 25.46 -3.52 8.29
N GLU A 89 24.78 -4.48 7.70
CA GLU A 89 24.78 -4.63 6.26
C GLU A 89 24.00 -3.51 5.56
N MET A 90 22.86 -3.10 6.10
CA MET A 90 22.09 -1.94 5.63
C MET A 90 22.89 -0.64 5.71
N GLU A 91 23.73 -0.45 6.76
CA GLU A 91 24.64 0.70 6.86
C GLU A 91 25.61 0.74 5.66
N CYS A 92 26.17 -0.40 5.25
CA CYS A 92 27.02 -0.49 4.07
C CYS A 92 26.24 -0.17 2.79
N ILE A 93 25.08 -0.78 2.61
CA ILE A 93 24.22 -0.64 1.43
C ILE A 93 23.74 0.81 1.24
N VAL A 94 23.29 1.47 2.30
CA VAL A 94 22.83 2.87 2.24
C VAL A 94 24.00 3.84 2.05
N LYS A 95 25.18 3.52 2.59
CA LYS A 95 26.40 4.30 2.37
C LYS A 95 26.88 4.20 0.91
N GLU A 96 26.73 3.04 0.26
CA GLU A 96 27.06 2.85 -1.16
C GLU A 96 26.12 3.70 -2.04
N ASP A 97 24.84 3.71 -1.77
CA ASP A 97 23.84 4.55 -2.44
C ASP A 97 22.66 4.83 -1.52
N PRO A 98 22.45 6.07 -1.06
CA PRO A 98 21.31 6.42 -0.19
C PRO A 98 19.92 6.08 -0.78
N ARG A 99 19.79 5.95 -2.09
CA ARG A 99 18.55 5.54 -2.76
C ARG A 99 18.12 4.12 -2.39
N ASN A 100 19.05 3.28 -1.93
CA ASN A 100 18.76 1.92 -1.50
C ASN A 100 17.78 1.88 -0.32
N ALA A 101 17.74 2.94 0.50
CA ALA A 101 16.75 3.05 1.56
C ALA A 101 15.31 3.10 1.01
N ALA A 102 15.04 3.97 0.06
CA ALA A 102 13.72 4.05 -0.59
C ALA A 102 13.37 2.76 -1.33
N ILE A 103 14.34 2.12 -1.96
CA ILE A 103 14.17 0.84 -2.68
C ILE A 103 13.69 -0.26 -1.72
N VAL A 104 14.32 -0.42 -0.57
CA VAL A 104 13.98 -1.47 0.41
C VAL A 104 12.63 -1.19 1.08
N ILE A 105 12.35 0.06 1.45
CA ILE A 105 11.06 0.45 2.02
C ILE A 105 9.91 0.15 1.04
N ARG A 106 10.11 0.50 -0.25
CA ARG A 106 9.12 0.21 -1.29
C ARG A 106 8.95 -1.28 -1.54
N LEU A 107 10.03 -2.05 -1.53
CA LEU A 107 9.97 -3.51 -1.71
C LEU A 107 9.16 -4.16 -0.58
N HIS A 108 9.35 -3.71 0.66
CA HIS A 108 8.56 -4.17 1.81
C HIS A 108 7.06 -3.81 1.68
N PHE A 109 6.74 -2.59 1.23
CA PHE A 109 5.36 -2.18 0.95
C PHE A 109 4.70 -3.08 -0.10
N HIS A 110 5.40 -3.35 -1.22
CA HIS A 110 4.88 -4.20 -2.30
C HIS A 110 4.66 -5.65 -1.85
N ASP A 111 5.52 -6.16 -0.96
CA ASP A 111 5.31 -7.47 -0.33
C ASP A 111 4.03 -7.48 0.50
N CYS A 112 3.92 -6.56 1.45
CA CYS A 112 2.83 -6.55 2.42
C CYS A 112 1.43 -6.35 1.80
N PHE A 113 1.32 -5.63 0.69
CA PHE A 113 0.04 -5.35 0.02
C PHE A 113 -0.46 -6.51 -0.85
N VAL A 114 0.37 -7.52 -1.07
CA VAL A 114 0.02 -8.72 -1.86
C VAL A 114 0.09 -9.94 -0.96
N GLN A 115 -1.08 -10.43 -0.53
CA GLN A 115 -1.23 -11.58 0.37
C GLN A 115 -0.75 -11.35 1.82
N GLY A 116 -0.21 -10.18 2.17
CA GLY A 116 0.45 -9.88 3.44
C GLY A 116 1.97 -10.02 3.35
N CYS A 117 2.68 -9.65 4.43
CA CYS A 117 4.14 -9.64 4.47
C CYS A 117 4.69 -11.07 4.56
N ASP A 118 4.84 -11.74 3.43
CA ASP A 118 5.22 -13.16 3.33
C ASP A 118 6.33 -13.45 2.30
N ALA A 119 7.00 -12.39 1.84
CA ALA A 119 8.10 -12.44 0.87
C ALA A 119 7.72 -13.05 -0.49
N SER A 120 6.43 -13.11 -0.84
CA SER A 120 5.97 -13.63 -2.13
C SER A 120 6.51 -12.85 -3.33
N VAL A 121 6.64 -11.52 -3.18
CA VAL A 121 7.20 -10.63 -4.21
C VAL A 121 8.64 -10.96 -4.60
N LEU A 122 9.39 -11.65 -3.72
CA LEU A 122 10.79 -12.03 -3.96
C LEU A 122 10.95 -13.25 -4.87
N LEU A 123 9.89 -14.06 -5.02
CA LEU A 123 9.93 -15.27 -5.82
C LEU A 123 10.17 -14.96 -7.31
N ASP A 124 11.10 -15.70 -7.91
CA ASP A 124 11.31 -15.70 -9.35
C ASP A 124 10.29 -16.61 -10.04
N GLU A 125 9.96 -16.30 -11.28
CA GLU A 125 9.07 -17.13 -12.09
C GLU A 125 9.73 -18.47 -12.42
N THR A 126 8.89 -19.51 -12.44
CA THR A 126 9.27 -20.86 -12.91
C THR A 126 8.22 -21.32 -13.92
N GLU A 127 8.38 -22.51 -14.48
CA GLU A 127 7.38 -23.12 -15.37
C GLU A 127 6.00 -23.30 -14.70
N THR A 128 5.98 -23.41 -13.38
CA THR A 128 4.76 -23.68 -12.59
C THR A 128 4.34 -22.53 -11.67
N LEU A 129 5.16 -21.49 -11.52
CA LEU A 129 4.89 -20.36 -10.63
C LEU A 129 4.95 -19.05 -11.42
N GLN A 130 3.81 -18.37 -11.52
CA GLN A 130 3.74 -17.00 -12.02
C GLN A 130 4.03 -16.04 -10.86
N GLY A 131 5.15 -15.31 -10.97
CA GLY A 131 5.60 -14.37 -9.94
C GLY A 131 4.92 -13.01 -10.05
N GLU A 132 5.15 -12.17 -9.03
CA GLU A 132 4.62 -10.81 -8.95
C GLU A 132 5.47 -9.78 -9.69
N LYS A 133 6.73 -10.11 -9.99
CA LYS A 133 7.73 -9.17 -10.57
C LYS A 133 7.33 -8.58 -11.92
N LYS A 134 6.51 -9.31 -12.69
CA LYS A 134 5.99 -8.86 -13.99
C LYS A 134 4.64 -8.15 -13.91
N ALA A 135 4.01 -8.06 -12.74
CA ALA A 135 2.80 -7.28 -12.57
C ALA A 135 3.05 -5.79 -12.86
N SER A 136 2.04 -5.10 -13.40
CA SER A 136 2.17 -3.72 -13.89
C SER A 136 2.82 -2.76 -12.90
N PRO A 137 2.51 -2.76 -11.58
CA PRO A 137 3.17 -1.87 -10.63
C PRO A 137 4.63 -2.21 -10.34
N ASN A 138 5.08 -3.43 -10.68
CA ASN A 138 6.40 -3.97 -10.33
C ASN A 138 7.37 -3.95 -11.52
N ILE A 139 6.88 -4.30 -12.71
CA ILE A 139 7.71 -4.50 -13.89
C ILE A 139 8.55 -3.25 -14.24
N ASN A 140 9.85 -3.44 -14.44
CA ASN A 140 10.82 -2.38 -14.74
C ASN A 140 10.87 -1.22 -13.72
N SER A 141 10.29 -1.41 -12.53
CA SER A 141 10.13 -0.38 -11.50
C SER A 141 10.60 -0.86 -10.13
N LEU A 142 10.14 -2.03 -9.66
CA LEU A 142 10.52 -2.58 -8.37
C LEU A 142 11.95 -3.11 -8.42
N LYS A 143 12.74 -2.80 -7.39
CA LYS A 143 14.18 -3.13 -7.28
C LYS A 143 14.49 -3.62 -5.86
N GLY A 144 15.76 -3.93 -5.60
CA GLY A 144 16.27 -4.27 -4.27
C GLY A 144 16.31 -5.77 -3.99
N TYR A 145 15.98 -6.58 -4.96
CA TYR A 145 16.05 -8.03 -4.82
C TYR A 145 17.46 -8.51 -4.51
N GLU A 146 18.49 -7.93 -5.16
CA GLU A 146 19.91 -8.17 -4.92
C GLU A 146 20.36 -7.74 -3.52
N ILE A 147 19.74 -6.70 -2.95
CA ILE A 147 19.97 -6.26 -1.57
C ILE A 147 19.52 -7.36 -0.61
N VAL A 148 18.33 -7.89 -0.84
CA VAL A 148 17.79 -9.00 -0.03
C VAL A 148 18.67 -10.23 -0.14
N ASP A 149 19.11 -10.59 -1.36
CA ASP A 149 20.02 -11.74 -1.57
C ASP A 149 21.31 -11.58 -0.80
N ARG A 150 21.91 -10.37 -0.84
CA ARG A 150 23.17 -10.05 -0.15
C ARG A 150 23.03 -10.22 1.37
N ILE A 151 21.98 -9.65 1.96
CA ILE A 151 21.71 -9.77 3.40
C ILE A 151 21.38 -11.21 3.78
N LYS A 152 20.56 -11.91 2.96
CA LYS A 152 20.18 -13.30 3.22
C LYS A 152 21.38 -14.24 3.23
N ASN A 153 22.32 -14.05 2.32
CA ASN A 153 23.55 -14.87 2.28
C ASN A 153 24.37 -14.73 3.58
N ILE A 154 24.46 -13.54 4.16
CA ILE A 154 25.16 -13.32 5.42
C ILE A 154 24.38 -13.99 6.56
N ILE A 155 23.07 -13.82 6.64
CA ILE A 155 22.22 -14.44 7.66
C ILE A 155 22.29 -15.97 7.58
N GLU A 156 22.29 -16.57 6.39
CA GLU A 156 22.38 -18.02 6.24
C GLU A 156 23.76 -18.57 6.64
N SER A 157 24.81 -17.77 6.60
CA SER A 157 26.13 -18.18 7.11
C SER A 157 26.20 -18.17 8.64
N GLU A 158 25.43 -17.31 9.32
CA GLU A 158 25.41 -17.19 10.78
C GLU A 158 24.32 -18.05 11.43
N CYS A 159 23.13 -18.05 10.85
CA CYS A 159 21.93 -18.71 11.39
C CYS A 159 21.21 -19.51 10.29
N PRO A 160 21.76 -20.61 9.79
CA PRO A 160 21.25 -21.34 8.62
C PRO A 160 19.80 -21.81 8.81
N GLY A 161 18.89 -21.42 7.91
CA GLY A 161 17.50 -21.85 7.86
C GLY A 161 16.63 -21.33 9.02
N VAL A 162 17.03 -20.25 9.68
CA VAL A 162 16.35 -19.70 10.87
C VAL A 162 15.50 -18.48 10.52
N VAL A 163 16.06 -17.52 9.79
CA VAL A 163 15.43 -16.21 9.54
C VAL A 163 14.68 -16.20 8.22
N SER A 164 13.38 -15.92 8.24
CA SER A 164 12.58 -15.82 7.02
C SER A 164 12.97 -14.60 6.17
N CYS A 165 12.73 -14.69 4.88
CA CYS A 165 12.92 -13.57 3.94
C CYS A 165 11.95 -12.42 4.25
N ALA A 166 10.76 -12.72 4.72
CA ALA A 166 9.76 -11.75 5.13
C ALA A 166 10.21 -10.92 6.34
N ASP A 167 10.76 -11.57 7.37
CA ASP A 167 11.30 -10.85 8.53
C ASP A 167 12.56 -10.07 8.18
N LEU A 168 13.45 -10.66 7.38
CA LEU A 168 14.65 -9.96 6.89
C LEU A 168 14.25 -8.65 6.18
N LEU A 169 13.28 -8.71 5.27
CA LEU A 169 12.81 -7.54 4.52
C LEU A 169 12.18 -6.48 5.44
N THR A 170 11.36 -6.91 6.41
CA THR A 170 10.71 -6.00 7.36
C THR A 170 11.73 -5.29 8.26
N ILE A 171 12.74 -6.02 8.78
CA ILE A 171 13.82 -5.44 9.59
C ILE A 171 14.64 -4.47 8.73
N SER A 172 15.00 -4.87 7.51
CA SER A 172 15.74 -4.02 6.58
C SER A 172 15.03 -2.71 6.26
N ALA A 173 13.70 -2.72 6.12
CA ALA A 173 12.91 -1.52 5.86
C ALA A 173 12.94 -0.53 7.04
N ARG A 174 12.91 -1.03 8.29
CA ARG A 174 13.09 -0.21 9.49
C ARG A 174 14.49 0.41 9.52
N ASP A 175 15.53 -0.40 9.31
CA ASP A 175 16.91 0.06 9.37
C ASP A 175 17.21 1.06 8.25
N ALA A 176 16.72 0.80 7.04
CA ALA A 176 16.79 1.73 5.92
C ALA A 176 16.19 3.11 6.26
N THR A 177 15.02 3.13 6.91
CA THR A 177 14.35 4.37 7.31
C THR A 177 15.20 5.18 8.29
N ILE A 178 15.76 4.53 9.32
CA ILE A 178 16.60 5.20 10.34
C ILE A 178 17.88 5.78 9.71
N LEU A 179 18.52 5.01 8.81
CA LEU A 179 19.81 5.39 8.22
C LEU A 179 19.72 6.66 7.35
N VAL A 180 18.53 7.03 6.91
CA VAL A 180 18.29 8.26 6.14
C VAL A 180 17.54 9.34 6.94
N GLY A 181 17.50 9.22 8.28
CA GLY A 181 16.96 10.26 9.17
C GLY A 181 15.54 10.04 9.66
N GLY A 182 14.88 8.94 9.28
CA GLY A 182 13.52 8.63 9.70
C GLY A 182 13.43 8.03 11.10
N PRO A 183 12.20 7.76 11.59
CA PRO A 183 11.94 7.30 12.94
C PRO A 183 12.31 5.83 13.15
N TYR A 184 12.53 5.48 14.42
CA TYR A 184 12.68 4.10 14.89
C TYR A 184 11.33 3.51 15.28
N TRP A 185 11.18 2.20 15.09
CA TRP A 185 10.11 1.38 15.69
C TRP A 185 10.60 -0.04 15.95
N ASP A 186 10.00 -0.68 16.96
CA ASP A 186 10.23 -2.10 17.22
C ASP A 186 9.54 -2.94 16.13
N VAL A 187 10.26 -3.92 15.59
CA VAL A 187 9.75 -4.81 14.54
C VAL A 187 9.37 -6.16 15.14
N PRO A 188 8.06 -6.47 15.25
CA PRO A 188 7.63 -7.82 15.57
C PRO A 188 8.03 -8.78 14.44
N VAL A 189 8.59 -9.95 14.80
CA VAL A 189 9.14 -10.96 13.89
C VAL A 189 8.54 -12.34 14.17
N GLY A 190 8.74 -13.28 13.25
CA GLY A 190 8.17 -14.63 13.29
C GLY A 190 7.33 -14.97 12.05
N ARG A 191 7.44 -14.15 10.98
CA ARG A 191 6.77 -14.40 9.70
C ARG A 191 7.35 -15.62 9.02
N LYS A 192 6.52 -16.25 8.19
CA LYS A 192 6.91 -17.33 7.30
C LYS A 192 6.86 -16.86 5.86
N ASP A 193 7.74 -17.40 5.05
CA ASP A 193 7.81 -17.14 3.62
C ASP A 193 6.75 -17.94 2.88
N SER A 194 6.04 -17.30 1.95
CA SER A 194 5.05 -17.97 1.10
C SER A 194 5.71 -18.95 0.12
N LYS A 195 5.00 -20.02 -0.20
CA LYS A 195 5.35 -20.94 -1.29
C LYS A 195 4.65 -20.61 -2.61
N THR A 196 3.87 -19.52 -2.61
CA THR A 196 3.10 -19.07 -3.77
C THR A 196 3.25 -17.57 -3.93
N ALA A 197 2.98 -17.07 -5.12
CA ALA A 197 2.92 -15.65 -5.45
C ALA A 197 1.60 -15.34 -6.16
N SER A 198 1.21 -14.07 -6.26
CA SER A 198 -0.01 -13.68 -6.95
C SER A 198 0.20 -12.48 -7.85
N TYR A 199 0.44 -12.75 -9.13
CA TYR A 199 0.48 -11.74 -10.18
C TYR A 199 -0.79 -10.87 -10.20
N GLU A 200 -1.96 -11.50 -10.06
CA GLU A 200 -3.27 -10.84 -10.15
C GLU A 200 -3.51 -9.89 -8.98
N LEU A 201 -3.20 -10.32 -7.75
CA LEU A 201 -3.29 -9.44 -6.58
C LEU A 201 -2.25 -8.32 -6.63
N ALA A 202 -1.05 -8.57 -7.13
CA ALA A 202 -0.06 -7.52 -7.33
C ALA A 202 -0.54 -6.46 -8.33
N ALA A 203 -1.23 -6.87 -9.39
CA ALA A 203 -1.80 -5.95 -10.38
C ALA A 203 -3.00 -5.14 -9.85
N THR A 204 -3.77 -5.68 -8.88
CA THR A 204 -5.02 -5.07 -8.42
C THR A 204 -4.90 -4.35 -7.07
N ASN A 205 -4.14 -4.89 -6.12
CA ASN A 205 -4.07 -4.35 -4.76
C ASN A 205 -3.07 -3.19 -4.62
N LEU A 206 -2.01 -3.19 -5.42
CA LEU A 206 -1.02 -2.13 -5.36
C LEU A 206 -1.58 -0.84 -5.96
N PRO A 207 -1.52 0.31 -5.26
CA PRO A 207 -1.85 1.62 -5.82
C PRO A 207 -0.94 1.98 -7.00
N THR A 208 -1.52 2.67 -7.98
CA THR A 208 -0.76 3.20 -9.13
C THR A 208 -0.59 4.72 -9.05
N PRO A 209 0.44 5.30 -9.70
CA PRO A 209 0.73 6.74 -9.63
C PRO A 209 -0.40 7.65 -10.13
N GLU A 210 -1.25 7.14 -11.03
CA GLU A 210 -2.36 7.89 -11.64
C GLU A 210 -3.68 7.74 -10.88
N GLU A 211 -3.75 6.80 -9.91
CA GLU A 211 -5.01 6.55 -9.20
C GLU A 211 -5.49 7.76 -8.40
N GLY A 212 -6.82 7.94 -8.41
CA GLY A 212 -7.50 8.94 -7.61
C GLY A 212 -7.62 8.53 -6.15
N LEU A 213 -7.75 9.52 -5.26
CA LEU A 213 -7.74 9.36 -3.81
C LEU A 213 -8.71 8.29 -3.28
N VAL A 214 -9.94 8.21 -3.82
CA VAL A 214 -10.96 7.25 -3.33
C VAL A 214 -10.52 5.81 -3.57
N SER A 215 -9.90 5.53 -4.72
CA SER A 215 -9.36 4.20 -5.03
C SER A 215 -8.22 3.83 -4.08
N ILE A 216 -7.30 4.75 -3.83
CA ILE A 216 -6.16 4.54 -2.93
C ILE A 216 -6.65 4.26 -1.50
N ILE A 217 -7.59 5.09 -0.98
CA ILE A 217 -8.20 4.86 0.34
C ILE A 217 -8.82 3.46 0.42
N SER A 218 -9.52 3.03 -0.63
CA SER A 218 -10.16 1.71 -0.66
C SER A 218 -9.14 0.57 -0.59
N LYS A 219 -8.02 0.69 -1.31
CA LYS A 219 -6.93 -0.31 -1.28
C LYS A 219 -6.28 -0.40 0.09
N PHE A 220 -6.00 0.74 0.74
CA PHE A 220 -5.47 0.75 2.10
C PHE A 220 -6.47 0.18 3.11
N TYR A 221 -7.75 0.55 2.99
CA TYR A 221 -8.80 0.00 3.84
C TYR A 221 -8.95 -1.52 3.68
N TYR A 222 -8.84 -2.04 2.46
CA TYR A 222 -8.84 -3.49 2.20
C TYR A 222 -7.72 -4.21 2.94
N GLN A 223 -6.56 -3.56 3.12
CA GLN A 223 -5.44 -4.07 3.91
C GLN A 223 -5.59 -3.81 5.43
N GLY A 224 -6.72 -3.29 5.89
CA GLY A 224 -6.96 -2.96 7.29
C GLY A 224 -6.28 -1.68 7.77
N LEU A 225 -5.81 -0.83 6.85
CA LEU A 225 -5.13 0.43 7.13
C LEU A 225 -6.11 1.61 7.04
N SER A 226 -6.02 2.53 7.98
CA SER A 226 -6.86 3.75 8.02
C SER A 226 -6.37 4.81 7.03
N VAL A 227 -7.17 5.87 6.85
CA VAL A 227 -6.76 7.05 6.10
C VAL A 227 -5.53 7.72 6.71
N GLU A 228 -5.41 7.72 8.04
CA GLU A 228 -4.24 8.27 8.72
C GLU A 228 -2.99 7.41 8.48
N ASP A 229 -3.13 6.07 8.49
CA ASP A 229 -2.06 5.15 8.09
C ASP A 229 -1.63 5.40 6.64
N MET A 230 -2.59 5.54 5.72
CA MET A 230 -2.32 5.82 4.31
C MET A 230 -1.50 7.09 4.13
N VAL A 231 -1.96 8.22 4.69
CA VAL A 231 -1.25 9.50 4.53
C VAL A 231 0.14 9.44 5.14
N ALA A 232 0.31 8.78 6.29
CA ALA A 232 1.62 8.61 6.91
C ALA A 232 2.54 7.73 6.07
N LEU A 233 2.07 6.58 5.55
CA LEU A 233 2.89 5.65 4.76
C LEU A 233 3.29 6.26 3.40
N VAL A 234 2.41 7.02 2.75
CA VAL A 234 2.75 7.78 1.54
C VAL A 234 3.83 8.83 1.84
N GLY A 235 3.95 9.29 3.07
CA GLY A 235 5.06 10.15 3.52
C GLY A 235 6.46 9.57 3.24
N ALA A 236 6.61 8.25 3.02
CA ALA A 236 7.85 7.64 2.56
C ALA A 236 8.32 8.18 1.20
N HIS A 237 7.45 8.82 0.43
CA HIS A 237 7.78 9.52 -0.80
C HIS A 237 8.60 10.81 -0.59
N THR A 238 8.94 11.14 0.66
CA THR A 238 9.97 12.16 0.97
C THR A 238 11.36 11.75 0.48
N ILE A 239 11.57 10.46 0.18
CA ILE A 239 12.80 9.92 -0.41
C ILE A 239 12.50 9.10 -1.67
N GLY A 240 13.55 8.88 -2.47
CA GLY A 240 13.46 8.05 -3.67
C GLY A 240 13.18 8.84 -4.94
N LYS A 241 12.96 8.10 -6.03
CA LYS A 241 12.78 8.67 -7.38
C LYS A 241 11.64 7.99 -8.13
N ALA A 242 10.95 8.75 -8.98
CA ALA A 242 9.97 8.23 -9.92
C ALA A 242 10.45 8.38 -11.37
N GLN A 243 10.01 7.45 -12.22
CA GLN A 243 10.25 7.48 -13.65
C GLN A 243 9.25 8.41 -14.33
N CYS A 244 9.69 9.06 -15.41
CA CYS A 244 8.93 9.99 -16.22
C CYS A 244 7.54 9.44 -16.61
N ARG A 245 7.45 8.19 -17.03
CA ARG A 245 6.17 7.54 -17.37
C ARG A 245 5.13 7.56 -16.23
N ASN A 246 5.55 7.69 -14.96
CA ASN A 246 4.65 7.65 -13.81
C ASN A 246 4.03 9.02 -13.47
N PHE A 247 4.52 10.10 -14.10
CA PHE A 247 4.01 11.46 -13.85
C PHE A 247 3.83 12.29 -15.14
N ARG A 248 4.09 11.72 -16.32
CA ARG A 248 3.93 12.43 -17.60
C ARG A 248 2.52 12.98 -17.79
N SER A 249 1.50 12.15 -17.59
CA SER A 249 0.10 12.56 -17.71
C SER A 249 -0.22 13.76 -16.82
N ARG A 250 0.29 13.78 -15.60
CA ARG A 250 0.10 14.87 -14.66
C ARG A 250 0.71 16.19 -15.16
N ILE A 251 1.93 16.18 -15.70
CA ILE A 251 2.61 17.41 -16.12
C ILE A 251 2.14 17.96 -17.48
N TYR A 252 1.38 17.16 -18.26
CA TYR A 252 0.79 17.58 -19.53
C TYR A 252 -0.73 17.75 -19.50
N GLY A 253 -1.36 17.65 -18.32
CA GLY A 253 -2.73 18.10 -18.13
C GLY A 253 -3.82 17.03 -18.05
N ASP A 254 -3.47 15.75 -18.14
CA ASP A 254 -4.47 14.67 -18.14
C ASP A 254 -5.18 14.49 -16.78
N PHE A 255 -4.53 14.90 -15.67
CA PHE A 255 -5.04 14.76 -14.31
C PHE A 255 -5.04 16.08 -13.52
N GLY A 256 -5.70 17.11 -14.04
CA GLY A 256 -6.04 18.27 -13.23
C GLY A 256 -4.87 19.09 -12.68
N VAL A 257 -3.76 19.19 -13.44
CA VAL A 257 -2.71 20.22 -13.22
C VAL A 257 -3.33 21.61 -13.10
N THR A 258 -4.53 21.77 -13.61
CA THR A 258 -5.39 22.95 -13.54
C THR A 258 -6.37 22.93 -12.37
N SER A 259 -6.15 22.15 -11.31
CA SER A 259 -7.00 22.24 -10.12
C SER A 259 -6.98 23.70 -9.64
N ALA A 260 -8.14 24.34 -9.69
CA ALA A 260 -8.33 25.74 -9.27
C ALA A 260 -7.94 25.98 -7.80
N LEU A 261 -7.73 24.91 -7.03
CA LEU A 261 -7.38 24.97 -5.61
C LEU A 261 -5.88 25.13 -5.37
N ASN A 262 -5.01 24.63 -6.28
CA ASN A 262 -3.55 24.82 -6.20
C ASN A 262 -2.93 24.66 -7.58
N PRO A 263 -2.74 25.76 -8.33
CA PRO A 263 -1.99 25.70 -9.59
C PRO A 263 -0.54 25.29 -9.28
N VAL A 264 -0.05 24.28 -9.98
CA VAL A 264 1.36 23.87 -9.92
C VAL A 264 2.20 25.05 -10.41
N SER A 265 3.34 25.31 -9.76
CA SER A 265 4.30 26.31 -10.20
C SER A 265 4.73 26.04 -11.64
N GLU A 266 4.57 27.04 -12.53
CA GLU A 266 5.01 26.92 -13.93
C GLU A 266 6.51 26.66 -14.05
N THR A 267 7.31 27.20 -13.13
CA THR A 267 8.75 26.95 -13.07
C THR A 267 9.05 25.46 -12.77
N TYR A 268 8.31 24.88 -11.84
CA TYR A 268 8.43 23.45 -11.52
C TYR A 268 8.00 22.58 -12.69
N LEU A 269 6.86 22.90 -13.31
CA LEU A 269 6.39 22.19 -14.50
C LEU A 269 7.39 22.26 -15.67
N ALA A 270 7.96 23.45 -15.92
CA ALA A 270 8.96 23.61 -16.98
C ALA A 270 10.17 22.70 -16.78
N SER A 271 10.67 22.60 -15.53
CA SER A 271 11.80 21.73 -15.20
C SER A 271 11.46 20.24 -15.39
N LEU A 272 10.23 19.83 -15.06
CA LEU A 272 9.79 18.46 -15.27
C LEU A 272 9.58 18.13 -16.75
N ARG A 273 9.06 19.09 -17.54
CA ARG A 273 8.86 18.91 -18.99
C ARG A 273 10.17 18.83 -19.76
N GLU A 274 11.21 19.53 -19.31
CA GLU A 274 12.56 19.40 -19.88
C GLU A 274 13.11 17.96 -19.69
N LEU A 275 12.90 17.38 -18.51
CA LEU A 275 13.31 16.00 -18.21
C LEU A 275 12.44 14.96 -18.90
N CYS A 276 11.14 15.24 -19.02
CA CYS A 276 10.09 14.33 -19.40
C CYS A 276 9.35 14.86 -20.63
N PRO A 277 9.77 14.50 -21.86
CA PRO A 277 9.09 14.92 -23.08
C PRO A 277 7.62 14.48 -23.13
N GLU A 278 6.77 15.24 -23.85
CA GLU A 278 5.33 14.96 -23.99
C GLU A 278 5.07 13.65 -24.70
N ILE A 279 5.90 13.30 -25.68
CA ILE A 279 5.73 12.10 -26.51
C ILE A 279 5.95 10.86 -25.64
N SER A 280 4.92 10.03 -25.54
CA SER A 280 5.00 8.74 -24.82
C SER A 280 6.09 7.86 -25.42
N GLY A 281 6.89 7.24 -24.58
CA GLY A 281 8.08 6.46 -24.95
C GLY A 281 9.39 7.24 -24.87
N GLU A 282 9.39 8.52 -25.19
CA GLU A 282 10.58 9.35 -25.05
C GLU A 282 10.84 9.68 -23.59
N GLY A 283 12.08 9.40 -23.12
CA GLY A 283 12.48 9.69 -21.75
C GLY A 283 11.70 8.93 -20.67
N ASP A 284 10.92 7.89 -20.98
CA ASP A 284 10.10 7.12 -20.01
C ASP A 284 10.91 6.65 -18.82
N SER A 285 12.15 6.28 -19.02
CA SER A 285 13.08 5.80 -18.00
C SER A 285 13.85 6.92 -17.28
N ASN A 286 13.72 8.17 -17.71
CA ASN A 286 14.31 9.30 -16.99
C ASN A 286 13.70 9.37 -15.60
N VAL A 287 14.49 9.71 -14.59
CA VAL A 287 14.06 9.71 -13.19
C VAL A 287 14.30 11.06 -12.54
N THR A 288 13.36 11.48 -11.70
CA THR A 288 13.55 12.64 -10.82
C THR A 288 13.22 12.26 -9.37
N ALA A 289 13.69 13.06 -8.42
CA ALA A 289 13.38 12.87 -7.01
C ALA A 289 11.88 13.04 -6.76
N MET A 290 11.33 12.25 -5.84
CA MET A 290 9.95 12.39 -5.35
C MET A 290 9.80 13.70 -4.55
N ASP A 291 10.78 13.99 -3.72
CA ASP A 291 10.98 15.24 -3.03
C ASP A 291 12.19 15.99 -3.63
N ASN A 292 11.95 17.19 -4.13
CA ASN A 292 12.97 18.03 -4.75
C ASN A 292 13.76 18.89 -3.74
N VAL A 293 13.37 18.88 -2.47
CA VAL A 293 14.00 19.69 -1.41
C VAL A 293 15.08 18.90 -0.68
N THR A 294 14.73 17.71 -0.18
CA THR A 294 15.61 16.84 0.63
C THR A 294 15.59 15.38 0.12
N PRO A 295 16.00 15.11 -1.13
CA PRO A 295 15.72 13.86 -1.85
C PRO A 295 16.29 12.58 -1.23
N ASN A 296 17.20 12.69 -0.26
CA ASN A 296 17.82 11.56 0.43
C ASN A 296 17.68 11.64 1.96
N LEU A 297 16.89 12.57 2.47
CA LEU A 297 16.59 12.72 3.90
C LEU A 297 15.14 12.34 4.17
N PHE A 298 14.92 11.40 5.07
CA PHE A 298 13.57 11.06 5.50
C PHE A 298 13.06 12.11 6.49
N ASP A 299 12.23 13.01 5.99
CA ASP A 299 11.64 14.10 6.76
C ASP A 299 10.19 14.37 6.32
N ASN A 300 9.61 15.49 6.73
CA ASN A 300 8.24 15.86 6.36
C ASN A 300 8.14 16.78 5.13
N SER A 301 9.21 16.94 4.36
CA SER A 301 9.27 17.88 3.22
C SER A 301 8.26 17.54 2.13
N ILE A 302 7.94 16.26 1.92
CA ILE A 302 6.89 15.85 0.96
C ILE A 302 5.56 16.54 1.24
N TYR A 303 5.15 16.72 2.51
CA TYR A 303 3.89 17.38 2.83
C TYR A 303 3.93 18.87 2.49
N HIS A 304 5.06 19.54 2.68
CA HIS A 304 5.25 20.92 2.22
C HIS A 304 5.16 21.04 0.69
N THR A 305 5.67 20.04 -0.02
CA THR A 305 5.57 19.94 -1.48
C THR A 305 4.12 19.79 -1.93
N LEU A 306 3.33 18.95 -1.23
CA LEU A 306 1.88 18.80 -1.50
C LEU A 306 1.09 20.08 -1.24
N LEU A 307 1.42 20.84 -0.18
CA LEU A 307 0.79 22.13 0.11
C LEU A 307 1.01 23.15 -1.01
N LYS A 308 2.15 23.10 -1.69
CA LYS A 308 2.49 23.96 -2.84
C LYS A 308 1.89 23.50 -4.17
N GLY A 309 1.24 22.33 -4.21
CA GLY A 309 0.77 21.73 -5.47
C GLY A 309 1.88 21.04 -6.28
N GLU A 310 3.06 20.86 -5.73
CA GLU A 310 4.27 20.35 -6.39
C GLU A 310 4.51 18.86 -6.16
N GLY A 311 3.52 18.12 -5.63
CA GLY A 311 3.60 16.65 -5.53
C GLY A 311 3.83 16.03 -6.90
N LEU A 312 4.86 15.18 -7.02
CA LEU A 312 5.27 14.62 -8.31
C LEU A 312 4.21 13.68 -8.90
N LEU A 313 3.66 12.78 -8.09
CA LEU A 313 2.63 11.83 -8.51
C LEU A 313 1.23 12.39 -8.30
N ASN A 314 0.29 12.01 -9.17
CA ASN A 314 -1.11 12.37 -9.00
C ASN A 314 -1.67 11.79 -7.70
N SER A 315 -1.38 10.52 -7.41
CA SER A 315 -1.78 9.82 -6.20
C SER A 315 -1.41 10.58 -4.92
N ASP A 316 -0.23 11.19 -4.88
CA ASP A 316 0.24 11.95 -3.71
C ASP A 316 -0.47 13.30 -3.62
N GLN A 317 -0.54 14.02 -4.73
CA GLN A 317 -1.12 15.36 -4.75
C GLN A 317 -2.62 15.35 -4.41
N GLU A 318 -3.35 14.32 -4.82
CA GLU A 318 -4.77 14.19 -4.52
C GLU A 318 -5.09 14.08 -3.02
N MET A 319 -4.15 13.66 -2.19
CA MET A 319 -4.34 13.70 -0.73
C MET A 319 -4.60 15.12 -0.22
N TYR A 320 -4.10 16.13 -0.92
CA TYR A 320 -4.32 17.54 -0.56
C TYR A 320 -5.37 18.23 -1.43
N THR A 321 -5.41 17.96 -2.73
CA THR A 321 -6.24 18.72 -3.68
C THR A 321 -7.59 18.10 -4.00
N SER A 322 -7.80 16.81 -3.76
CA SER A 322 -9.08 16.14 -4.05
C SER A 322 -10.25 16.75 -3.29
N MET A 323 -11.39 16.93 -3.96
CA MET A 323 -12.63 17.38 -3.31
C MET A 323 -13.13 16.39 -2.25
N PHE A 324 -12.80 15.11 -2.37
CA PHE A 324 -13.13 14.06 -1.41
C PHE A 324 -12.13 13.98 -0.26
N GLY A 325 -11.02 14.74 -0.31
CA GLY A 325 -9.89 14.68 0.59
C GLY A 325 -9.97 15.60 1.83
N ILE A 326 -11.14 15.85 2.40
CA ILE A 326 -11.26 16.74 3.58
C ILE A 326 -10.42 16.20 4.74
N GLN A 327 -10.46 14.90 4.99
CA GLN A 327 -9.69 14.26 6.06
C GLN A 327 -8.20 14.22 5.72
N THR A 328 -7.83 13.77 4.53
CA THR A 328 -6.43 13.68 4.10
C THR A 328 -5.75 15.03 4.09
N ARG A 329 -6.43 16.09 3.62
CA ARG A 329 -5.92 17.47 3.63
C ARG A 329 -5.54 17.94 5.03
N ARG A 330 -6.38 17.65 6.04
CA ARG A 330 -6.09 18.01 7.44
C ARG A 330 -4.86 17.28 7.95
N ILE A 331 -4.71 16.00 7.59
CA ILE A 331 -3.57 15.18 8.01
C ILE A 331 -2.29 15.66 7.31
N VAL A 332 -2.34 15.94 6.01
CA VAL A 332 -1.23 16.52 5.25
C VAL A 332 -0.77 17.84 5.88
N SER A 333 -1.71 18.76 6.18
CA SER A 333 -1.38 20.03 6.85
C SER A 333 -0.76 19.80 8.23
N LYS A 334 -1.31 18.88 9.03
CA LYS A 334 -0.77 18.51 10.35
C LYS A 334 0.67 18.01 10.24
N TYR A 335 0.96 17.11 9.30
CA TYR A 335 2.30 16.54 9.16
C TYR A 335 3.29 17.52 8.55
N ALA A 336 2.85 18.50 7.75
CA ALA A 336 3.69 19.59 7.29
C ALA A 336 4.13 20.50 8.46
N GLU A 337 3.24 20.77 9.42
CA GLU A 337 3.49 21.62 10.57
C GLU A 337 4.22 20.90 11.72
N ASP A 338 3.98 19.60 11.88
CA ASP A 338 4.46 18.78 13.01
C ASP A 338 5.17 17.49 12.50
N PRO A 339 6.49 17.56 12.28
CA PRO A 339 7.27 16.40 11.87
C PRO A 339 7.31 15.29 12.93
N VAL A 340 7.13 15.62 14.22
CA VAL A 340 7.09 14.60 15.27
C VAL A 340 5.81 13.78 15.17
N ALA A 341 4.67 14.45 14.97
CA ALA A 341 3.40 13.74 14.76
C ALA A 341 3.43 12.85 13.50
N PHE A 342 4.13 13.28 12.43
CA PHE A 342 4.36 12.45 11.26
C PHE A 342 5.17 11.20 11.61
N PHE A 343 6.32 11.36 12.25
CA PHE A 343 7.22 10.26 12.60
C PHE A 343 6.57 9.24 13.54
N GLU A 344 5.83 9.70 14.55
CA GLU A 344 5.08 8.82 15.43
C GLU A 344 4.03 7.99 14.68
N GLN A 345 3.27 8.63 13.79
CA GLN A 345 2.25 7.92 13.03
C GLN A 345 2.89 6.99 11.99
N PHE A 346 3.95 7.43 11.30
CA PHE A 346 4.68 6.58 10.35
C PHE A 346 5.16 5.28 11.02
N SER A 347 5.79 5.39 12.20
CA SER A 347 6.23 4.23 12.97
C SER A 347 5.08 3.28 13.31
N LYS A 348 3.96 3.81 13.80
CA LYS A 348 2.74 3.01 14.11
C LYS A 348 2.18 2.34 12.85
N SER A 349 2.14 3.07 11.75
CA SER A 349 1.60 2.58 10.47
C SER A 349 2.51 1.53 9.84
N MET A 350 3.84 1.65 9.96
CA MET A 350 4.80 0.63 9.51
C MET A 350 4.68 -0.67 10.32
N VAL A 351 4.49 -0.59 11.63
CA VAL A 351 4.20 -1.77 12.46
C VAL A 351 2.88 -2.40 12.03
N LYS A 352 1.85 -1.60 11.83
CA LYS A 352 0.52 -2.08 11.40
C LYS A 352 0.57 -2.73 10.02
N MET A 353 1.26 -2.14 9.06
CA MET A 353 1.49 -2.72 7.74
C MET A 353 2.29 -4.01 7.83
N GLY A 354 3.39 -4.04 8.59
CA GLY A 354 4.19 -5.22 8.81
C GLY A 354 3.42 -6.38 9.48
N ASN A 355 2.33 -6.08 10.17
CA ASN A 355 1.44 -7.07 10.79
C ASN A 355 0.31 -7.56 9.87
N ILE A 356 0.28 -7.18 8.60
CA ILE A 356 -0.61 -7.78 7.61
C ILE A 356 -0.05 -9.18 7.31
N LEU A 357 -0.73 -10.21 7.82
CA LEU A 357 -0.27 -11.59 7.73
C LEU A 357 -1.11 -12.40 6.76
N ASN A 358 -0.43 -13.23 6.00
CA ASN A 358 -1.07 -14.26 5.19
C ASN A 358 -1.36 -15.49 6.04
N SER A 359 -2.63 -15.78 6.31
CA SER A 359 -3.04 -16.94 7.11
C SER A 359 -2.55 -18.27 6.53
N LYS A 360 -2.46 -18.38 5.20
CA LYS A 360 -1.92 -19.56 4.53
C LYS A 360 -0.42 -19.71 4.77
N SER A 361 0.34 -18.64 4.64
CA SER A 361 1.79 -18.65 4.88
C SER A 361 2.12 -18.91 6.36
N LEU A 362 1.27 -18.47 7.30
CA LEU A 362 1.46 -18.81 8.72
C LEU A 362 1.39 -20.31 9.00
N VAL A 363 0.52 -21.04 8.28
CA VAL A 363 0.33 -22.49 8.47
C VAL A 363 1.31 -23.29 7.61
N ASP A 364 1.35 -23.01 6.30
CA ASP A 364 2.04 -23.81 5.29
C ASP A 364 3.35 -23.17 4.79
N GLY A 365 3.69 -22.00 5.29
CA GLY A 365 4.90 -21.28 4.88
C GLY A 365 6.17 -21.94 5.38
N GLU A 366 7.28 -21.47 4.87
CA GLU A 366 8.62 -21.98 5.15
C GLU A 366 9.60 -20.85 5.56
N VAL A 367 10.82 -21.21 5.88
CA VAL A 367 11.96 -20.29 5.94
C VAL A 367 12.82 -20.62 4.71
N ARG A 368 12.75 -19.77 3.68
CA ARG A 368 13.52 -19.99 2.46
C ARG A 368 15.02 -19.76 2.72
N LYS A 369 15.85 -20.65 2.19
CA LYS A 369 17.32 -20.50 2.19
C LYS A 369 17.79 -19.49 1.14
N ASN A 370 17.06 -19.44 0.04
CA ASN A 370 17.22 -18.45 -1.03
C ASN A 370 15.87 -17.77 -1.23
N CYS A 371 15.84 -16.44 -1.09
CA CYS A 371 14.58 -15.71 -1.15
C CYS A 371 13.90 -15.73 -2.53
N ARG A 372 14.62 -16.15 -3.57
CA ARG A 372 14.11 -16.22 -4.95
C ARG A 372 13.32 -17.49 -5.25
N PHE A 373 13.48 -18.55 -4.45
CA PHE A 373 12.93 -19.86 -4.75
C PHE A 373 12.34 -20.54 -3.50
N VAL A 374 11.29 -21.30 -3.71
CA VAL A 374 10.74 -22.21 -2.71
C VAL A 374 11.79 -23.31 -2.45
N ASN A 375 11.93 -23.73 -1.18
CA ASN A 375 12.86 -24.81 -0.83
C ASN A 375 12.42 -26.12 -1.51
N THR A 376 13.40 -26.87 -2.00
CA THR A 376 13.23 -28.21 -2.62
C THR A 376 13.32 -29.30 -1.56
#